data_3f4aba15cd205f22e3c0358a66452cdf
#
_entry.id   3f4aba15cd205f22e3c0358a66452cdf
#
_cell.length_a   1.000
_cell.length_b   1.000
_cell.length_c   1.000
_cell.angle_alpha   90.00
_cell.angle_beta   90.00
_cell.angle_gamma   90.00
#
_symmetry.space_group_name_H-M   'P 1'
#
loop_
_entity.id
_entity.type
_entity.pdbx_description
1 polymer ?
#
loop_
_entity_poly.entity_id
_entity_poly.type
_entity_poly.pdbx_seq_one_letter_code
_entity_poly.pdbx_strand_id
1 'polypeptide(L)'
;CDVTEFDQLEALVRAALDAYGRIDVVFANAGFGATRGFQNETPEHWKSMVLTNVLGPAYTIRATMDAVKASQGHILLTSSVAGRRALPGSLYSSTKHAVTAMAESARQELNDSGVRVTSIEPGMVDTPFFDNRPTGALEADDIARAVMYAVSQPAHVDVNEILIRPTSQGT
;
A
#
# COMPACT_ATOMS: atom_id res chain seq x y z
N CYS A 1 15.52 4.44 0.32
CA CYS A 1 15.34 3.01 0.66
C CYS A 1 14.64 2.29 -0.48
N ASP A 2 15.23 1.20 -0.95
CA ASP A 2 14.58 0.27 -1.88
C ASP A 2 13.80 -0.75 -1.05
N VAL A 3 12.49 -0.82 -1.24
CA VAL A 3 11.62 -1.70 -0.47
C VAL A 3 11.80 -3.19 -0.82
N THR A 4 12.52 -3.50 -1.90
CA THR A 4 12.87 -4.89 -2.27
C THR A 4 14.08 -5.43 -1.51
N GLU A 5 14.82 -4.55 -0.81
CA GLU A 5 16.02 -4.86 -0.03
C GLU A 5 15.72 -4.74 1.47
N PHE A 6 15.58 -5.87 2.15
CA PHE A 6 15.12 -5.90 3.54
C PHE A 6 16.08 -5.17 4.51
N ASP A 7 17.38 -5.25 4.29
CA ASP A 7 18.41 -4.57 5.10
C ASP A 7 18.30 -3.03 5.01
N GLN A 8 17.86 -2.50 3.86
CA GLN A 8 17.61 -1.06 3.71
C GLN A 8 16.37 -0.62 4.51
N LEU A 9 15.35 -1.46 4.58
CA LEU A 9 14.18 -1.19 5.43
C LEU A 9 14.54 -1.22 6.91
N GLU A 10 15.36 -2.18 7.36
CA GLU A 10 15.87 -2.19 8.73
C GLU A 10 16.71 -0.94 9.04
N ALA A 11 17.54 -0.50 8.09
CA ALA A 11 18.32 0.72 8.23
C ALA A 11 17.41 1.97 8.32
N LEU A 12 16.34 2.03 7.52
CA LEU A 12 15.35 3.10 7.58
C LEU A 12 14.64 3.14 8.95
N VAL A 13 14.24 1.98 9.46
CA VAL A 13 13.60 1.88 10.79
C VAL A 13 14.55 2.36 11.89
N ARG A 14 15.80 1.90 11.88
CA ARG A 14 16.81 2.37 12.84
C ARG A 14 17.00 3.89 12.78
N ALA A 15 17.16 4.44 11.57
CA ALA A 15 17.32 5.89 11.39
C ALA A 15 16.12 6.69 11.91
N ALA A 16 14.89 6.20 11.69
CA ALA A 16 13.70 6.85 12.22
C ALA A 16 13.62 6.80 13.75
N LEU A 17 13.94 5.65 14.35
CA LEU A 17 13.97 5.49 15.81
C LEU A 17 15.07 6.34 16.45
N ASP A 18 16.25 6.42 15.84
CA ASP A 18 17.36 7.25 16.32
C ASP A 18 17.01 8.74 16.27
N ALA A 19 16.30 9.18 15.22
CA ALA A 19 15.95 10.58 15.04
C ALA A 19 14.74 11.03 15.87
N TYR A 20 13.72 10.17 16.01
CA TYR A 20 12.41 10.55 16.57
C TYR A 20 12.00 9.73 17.80
N GLY A 21 12.69 8.65 18.13
CA GLY A 21 12.42 7.78 19.27
C GLY A 21 11.21 6.84 19.10
N ARG A 22 10.41 7.03 18.04
CA ARG A 22 9.19 6.24 17.78
C ARG A 22 8.76 6.26 16.32
N ILE A 23 7.94 5.32 15.93
CA ILE A 23 7.25 5.28 14.64
C ILE A 23 5.75 5.12 14.90
N ASP A 24 4.96 6.13 14.55
CA ASP A 24 3.51 6.14 14.78
C ASP A 24 2.72 5.71 13.55
N VAL A 25 3.24 6.02 12.36
CA VAL A 25 2.56 5.73 11.10
C VAL A 25 3.56 5.13 10.12
N VAL A 26 3.17 4.02 9.53
CA VAL A 26 3.90 3.36 8.43
C VAL A 26 2.99 3.35 7.21
N PHE A 27 3.48 3.85 6.08
CA PHE A 27 2.74 3.83 4.82
C PHE A 27 3.52 3.09 3.74
N ALA A 28 3.18 1.80 3.53
CA ALA A 28 3.71 0.96 2.47
C ALA A 28 3.02 1.34 1.14
N ASN A 29 3.58 2.35 0.45
CA ASN A 29 3.00 2.95 -0.75
C ASN A 29 3.73 2.58 -2.04
N ALA A 30 5.00 2.16 -1.98
CA ALA A 30 5.78 1.85 -3.16
C ALA A 30 5.11 0.79 -4.05
N GLY A 31 5.06 1.04 -5.34
CA GLY A 31 4.47 0.12 -6.30
C GLY A 31 4.37 0.70 -7.70
N PHE A 32 4.30 -0.16 -8.68
CA PHE A 32 4.10 0.21 -10.08
C PHE A 32 3.27 -0.82 -10.83
N GLY A 33 2.83 -0.45 -12.03
CA GLY A 33 1.98 -1.28 -12.89
C GLY A 33 2.74 -2.05 -13.95
N ALA A 34 1.99 -2.77 -14.78
CA ALA A 34 2.48 -3.46 -15.96
C ALA A 34 1.46 -3.35 -17.09
N THR A 35 1.92 -3.50 -18.31
CA THR A 35 1.08 -3.61 -19.49
C THR A 35 0.13 -4.81 -19.37
N ARG A 36 -1.12 -4.64 -19.76
CA ARG A 36 -2.09 -5.73 -19.75
C ARG A 36 -1.85 -6.70 -20.92
N GLY A 37 -2.17 -7.96 -20.67
CA GLY A 37 -1.96 -9.07 -21.59
C GLY A 37 -0.76 -9.90 -21.17
N PHE A 38 -0.97 -11.21 -20.92
CA PHE A 38 0.10 -12.11 -20.44
C PHE A 38 1.25 -12.32 -21.43
N GLN A 39 1.14 -11.78 -22.64
CA GLN A 39 2.21 -11.83 -23.65
C GLN A 39 2.81 -10.44 -23.96
N ASN A 40 2.34 -9.38 -23.29
CA ASN A 40 2.69 -8.01 -23.66
C ASN A 40 3.72 -7.36 -22.74
N GLU A 41 4.17 -8.09 -21.71
CA GLU A 41 5.15 -7.59 -20.75
C GLU A 41 6.29 -8.58 -20.57
N THR A 42 7.47 -8.11 -20.17
CA THR A 42 8.62 -8.96 -19.96
C THR A 42 8.57 -9.70 -18.62
N PRO A 43 9.12 -10.93 -18.53
CA PRO A 43 9.25 -11.65 -17.25
C PRO A 43 10.05 -10.87 -16.20
N GLU A 44 11.05 -10.11 -16.62
CA GLU A 44 11.91 -9.28 -15.75
C GLU A 44 11.11 -8.15 -15.11
N HIS A 45 10.26 -7.46 -15.89
CA HIS A 45 9.36 -6.42 -15.37
C HIS A 45 8.35 -7.01 -14.39
N TRP A 46 7.76 -8.15 -14.70
CA TRP A 46 6.85 -8.85 -13.80
C TRP A 46 7.52 -9.26 -12.49
N LYS A 47 8.74 -9.80 -12.56
CA LYS A 47 9.52 -10.15 -11.37
C LYS A 47 9.74 -8.92 -10.50
N SER A 48 10.20 -7.82 -11.08
CA SER A 48 10.42 -6.55 -10.37
C SER A 48 9.11 -6.02 -9.75
N MET A 49 7.99 -6.08 -10.49
CA MET A 49 6.69 -5.67 -10.00
C MET A 49 6.22 -6.51 -8.80
N VAL A 50 6.40 -7.83 -8.84
CA VAL A 50 6.04 -8.72 -7.73
C VAL A 50 6.92 -8.44 -6.50
N LEU A 51 8.22 -8.27 -6.70
CA LEU A 51 9.14 -7.91 -5.62
C LEU A 51 8.72 -6.59 -4.95
N THR A 52 8.45 -5.56 -5.74
CA THR A 52 8.06 -4.25 -5.19
C THR A 52 6.65 -4.26 -4.60
N ASN A 53 5.66 -4.75 -5.35
CA ASN A 53 4.25 -4.61 -4.96
C ASN A 53 3.80 -5.61 -3.89
N VAL A 54 4.46 -6.76 -3.76
CA VAL A 54 4.07 -7.83 -2.82
C VAL A 54 5.09 -8.00 -1.70
N LEU A 55 6.36 -8.24 -2.04
CA LEU A 55 7.38 -8.41 -1.00
C LEU A 55 7.74 -7.09 -0.31
N GLY A 56 7.73 -5.97 -1.03
CA GLY A 56 7.99 -4.66 -0.44
C GLY A 56 7.08 -4.33 0.75
N PRO A 57 5.74 -4.39 0.61
CA PRO A 57 4.82 -4.24 1.74
C PRO A 57 5.03 -5.27 2.85
N ALA A 58 5.26 -6.55 2.52
CA ALA A 58 5.51 -7.59 3.50
C ALA A 58 6.79 -7.31 4.31
N TYR A 59 7.86 -6.90 3.66
CA TYR A 59 9.11 -6.51 4.29
C TYR A 59 8.93 -5.25 5.15
N THR A 60 8.15 -4.27 4.66
CA THR A 60 7.84 -3.05 5.41
C THR A 60 7.10 -3.38 6.71
N ILE A 61 6.06 -4.22 6.66
CA ILE A 61 5.34 -4.69 7.85
C ILE A 61 6.32 -5.38 8.81
N ARG A 62 7.10 -6.34 8.32
CA ARG A 62 8.06 -7.09 9.14
C ARG A 62 9.08 -6.19 9.83
N ALA A 63 9.68 -5.26 9.09
CA ALA A 63 10.72 -4.37 9.61
C ALA A 63 10.19 -3.38 10.65
N THR A 64 8.92 -2.96 10.54
CA THR A 64 8.32 -1.93 11.40
C THR A 64 7.47 -2.48 12.53
N MET A 65 7.18 -3.79 12.55
CA MET A 65 6.22 -4.44 13.44
C MET A 65 6.41 -4.09 14.92
N ASP A 66 7.62 -4.24 15.44
CA ASP A 66 7.90 -4.00 16.88
C ASP A 66 7.77 -2.52 17.23
N ALA A 67 8.25 -1.63 16.35
CA ALA A 67 8.16 -0.18 16.58
C ALA A 67 6.71 0.31 16.56
N VAL A 68 5.89 -0.21 15.65
CA VAL A 68 4.46 0.17 15.54
C VAL A 68 3.65 -0.41 16.70
N LYS A 69 3.96 -1.63 17.17
CA LYS A 69 3.37 -2.19 18.40
C LYS A 69 3.70 -1.35 19.62
N ALA A 70 4.95 -0.93 19.76
CA ALA A 70 5.38 -0.10 20.89
C ALA A 70 4.66 1.25 20.94
N SER A 71 4.31 1.83 19.79
CA SER A 71 3.61 3.12 19.70
C SER A 71 2.08 2.98 19.68
N GLN A 72 1.53 1.76 19.54
CA GLN A 72 0.12 1.51 19.20
C GLN A 72 -0.29 2.29 17.94
N GLY A 73 0.55 2.22 16.93
CA GLY A 73 0.52 3.07 15.75
C GLY A 73 -0.45 2.60 14.67
N HIS A 74 -0.15 2.97 13.42
CA HIS A 74 -1.01 2.70 12.27
C HIS A 74 -0.19 2.25 11.06
N ILE A 75 -0.54 1.12 10.46
CA ILE A 75 0.03 0.62 9.21
C ILE A 75 -0.98 0.87 8.08
N LEU A 76 -0.54 1.56 7.03
CA LEU A 76 -1.34 1.74 5.82
C LEU A 76 -0.64 1.07 4.63
N LEU A 77 -1.42 0.42 3.77
CA LEU A 77 -0.94 -0.23 2.55
C LEU A 77 -1.69 0.30 1.35
N THR A 78 -0.98 0.61 0.27
CA THR A 78 -1.60 1.01 -1.00
C THR A 78 -1.92 -0.22 -1.84
N SER A 79 -3.19 -0.65 -1.79
CA SER A 79 -3.75 -1.60 -2.74
C SER A 79 -4.28 -0.86 -3.99
N SER A 80 -5.46 -1.18 -4.48
CA SER A 80 -6.10 -0.59 -5.66
C SER A 80 -7.52 -1.14 -5.81
N VAL A 81 -8.37 -0.49 -6.60
CA VAL A 81 -9.58 -1.11 -7.16
C VAL A 81 -9.26 -2.44 -7.89
N ALA A 82 -8.04 -2.55 -8.45
CA ALA A 82 -7.53 -3.78 -9.07
C ALA A 82 -7.25 -4.90 -8.05
N GLY A 83 -7.22 -4.61 -6.76
CA GLY A 83 -7.16 -5.59 -5.67
C GLY A 83 -8.52 -6.11 -5.23
N ARG A 84 -9.61 -5.55 -5.76
CA ARG A 84 -11.00 -5.98 -5.53
C ARG A 84 -11.60 -6.67 -6.73
N ARG A 85 -11.03 -6.44 -7.90
CA ARG A 85 -11.55 -6.92 -9.15
C ARG A 85 -10.42 -7.38 -10.06
N ALA A 86 -10.51 -8.59 -10.55
CA ALA A 86 -9.59 -9.09 -11.57
C ALA A 86 -9.78 -8.31 -12.87
N LEU A 87 -8.68 -7.82 -13.42
CA LEU A 87 -8.66 -7.16 -14.73
C LEU A 87 -8.11 -8.14 -15.77
N PRO A 88 -8.68 -8.21 -16.97
CA PRO A 88 -8.22 -9.12 -18.01
C PRO A 88 -6.72 -8.95 -18.30
N GLY A 89 -5.96 -10.07 -18.28
CA GLY A 89 -4.53 -10.09 -18.58
C GLY A 89 -3.64 -9.30 -17.62
N SER A 90 -4.05 -9.07 -16.38
CA SER A 90 -3.37 -8.18 -15.45
C SER A 90 -2.71 -8.92 -14.28
N LEU A 91 -1.40 -9.16 -14.36
CA LEU A 91 -0.62 -9.60 -13.20
C LEU A 91 -0.60 -8.53 -12.09
N TYR A 92 -0.65 -7.24 -12.46
CA TYR A 92 -0.80 -6.14 -11.50
C TYR A 92 -2.03 -6.36 -10.59
N SER A 93 -3.17 -6.77 -11.16
CA SER A 93 -4.37 -7.07 -10.37
C SER A 93 -4.08 -8.15 -9.32
N SER A 94 -3.36 -9.20 -9.68
CA SER A 94 -2.96 -10.26 -8.74
C SER A 94 -2.08 -9.71 -7.60
N THR A 95 -1.13 -8.82 -7.91
CA THR A 95 -0.29 -8.19 -6.85
C THR A 95 -1.15 -7.35 -5.90
N LYS A 96 -2.15 -6.63 -6.40
CA LYS A 96 -3.02 -5.79 -5.56
C LYS A 96 -4.02 -6.60 -4.74
N HIS A 97 -4.51 -7.75 -5.23
CA HIS A 97 -5.25 -8.72 -4.41
C HIS A 97 -4.38 -9.25 -3.26
N ALA A 98 -3.10 -9.54 -3.53
CA ALA A 98 -2.17 -9.95 -2.49
C ALA A 98 -2.00 -8.88 -1.40
N VAL A 99 -1.91 -7.59 -1.77
CA VAL A 99 -1.81 -6.48 -0.80
C VAL A 99 -3.09 -6.33 0.01
N THR A 100 -4.27 -6.44 -0.62
CA THR A 100 -5.57 -6.40 0.09
C THR A 100 -5.66 -7.53 1.13
N ALA A 101 -5.31 -8.75 0.73
CA ALA A 101 -5.29 -9.89 1.65
C ALA A 101 -4.24 -9.72 2.76
N MET A 102 -3.08 -9.14 2.44
CA MET A 102 -2.01 -8.86 3.41
C MET A 102 -2.44 -7.84 4.45
N ALA A 103 -3.17 -6.78 4.06
CA ALA A 103 -3.70 -5.80 5.00
C ALA A 103 -4.62 -6.45 6.04
N GLU A 104 -5.56 -7.29 5.59
CA GLU A 104 -6.46 -8.02 6.48
C GLU A 104 -5.70 -9.04 7.36
N SER A 105 -4.71 -9.75 6.80
CA SER A 105 -3.88 -10.68 7.57
C SER A 105 -3.08 -9.96 8.67
N ALA A 106 -2.49 -8.80 8.35
CA ALA A 106 -1.78 -7.98 9.33
C ALA A 106 -2.72 -7.44 10.41
N ARG A 107 -3.93 -7.01 10.03
CA ARG A 107 -4.95 -6.56 10.98
C ARG A 107 -5.32 -7.67 11.97
N GLN A 108 -5.53 -8.89 11.49
CA GLN A 108 -5.84 -10.04 12.34
C GLN A 108 -4.69 -10.41 13.27
N GLU A 109 -3.44 -10.41 12.78
CA GLU A 109 -2.26 -10.70 13.59
C GLU A 109 -2.02 -9.64 14.68
N LEU A 110 -2.37 -8.38 14.39
CA LEU A 110 -2.19 -7.23 15.27
C LEU A 110 -3.40 -6.96 16.18
N ASN A 111 -4.44 -7.79 16.08
CA ASN A 111 -5.60 -7.69 16.95
C ASN A 111 -5.14 -7.65 18.44
N ASP A 112 -5.82 -6.87 19.26
CA ASP A 112 -5.51 -6.64 20.69
C ASP A 112 -4.16 -5.92 20.98
N SER A 113 -3.37 -5.57 19.95
CA SER A 113 -2.13 -4.79 20.13
C SER A 113 -2.36 -3.27 20.19
N GLY A 114 -3.53 -2.80 19.81
CA GLY A 114 -3.85 -1.38 19.65
C GLY A 114 -3.35 -0.78 18.33
N VAL A 115 -2.67 -1.56 17.49
CA VAL A 115 -2.24 -1.13 16.14
C VAL A 115 -3.42 -1.21 15.19
N ARG A 116 -3.59 -0.16 14.38
CA ARG A 116 -4.59 -0.08 13.31
C ARG A 116 -3.99 -0.45 11.97
N VAL A 117 -4.79 -1.02 11.08
CA VAL A 117 -4.34 -1.37 9.71
C VAL A 117 -5.38 -0.94 8.69
N THR A 118 -4.94 -0.12 7.70
CA THR A 118 -5.80 0.38 6.63
C THR A 118 -5.28 0.00 5.25
N SER A 119 -6.14 -0.59 4.42
CA SER A 119 -5.93 -0.72 2.97
C SER A 119 -6.48 0.52 2.26
N ILE A 120 -5.64 1.25 1.56
CA ILE A 120 -6.03 2.34 0.66
C ILE A 120 -6.15 1.76 -0.75
N GLU A 121 -7.31 1.93 -1.39
CA GLU A 121 -7.67 1.24 -2.63
C GLU A 121 -8.10 2.24 -3.73
N PRO A 122 -7.12 2.97 -4.30
CA PRO A 122 -7.43 3.97 -5.31
C PRO A 122 -7.92 3.35 -6.62
N GLY A 123 -8.80 4.09 -7.29
CA GLY A 123 -9.04 3.98 -8.72
C GLY A 123 -7.94 4.68 -9.52
N MET A 124 -8.31 5.27 -10.66
CA MET A 124 -7.39 6.05 -11.48
C MET A 124 -7.02 7.36 -10.78
N VAL A 125 -5.72 7.60 -10.62
CA VAL A 125 -5.16 8.82 -10.02
C VAL A 125 -4.20 9.45 -11.04
N ASP A 126 -4.28 10.75 -11.26
CA ASP A 126 -3.38 11.49 -12.16
C ASP A 126 -1.99 11.64 -11.51
N THR A 127 -1.13 10.66 -11.78
CA THR A 127 0.24 10.60 -11.29
C THR A 127 1.15 9.99 -12.36
N PRO A 128 2.48 10.08 -12.21
CA PRO A 128 3.45 9.39 -13.10
C PRO A 128 3.34 7.86 -13.12
N PHE A 129 2.39 7.27 -12.41
CA PHE A 129 2.05 5.85 -12.50
C PHE A 129 1.56 5.45 -13.92
N PHE A 130 1.00 6.41 -14.66
CA PHE A 130 0.52 6.22 -16.03
C PHE A 130 1.41 6.98 -17.01
N ASP A 131 1.85 6.33 -18.09
CA ASP A 131 2.57 6.97 -19.18
C ASP A 131 1.73 8.08 -19.84
N ASN A 132 0.42 7.86 -19.95
CA ASN A 132 -0.55 8.85 -20.40
C ASN A 132 -1.49 9.21 -19.25
N ARG A 133 -1.56 10.48 -18.90
CA ARG A 133 -2.43 10.97 -17.84
C ARG A 133 -3.89 10.64 -18.10
N PRO A 134 -4.58 9.93 -17.21
CA PRO A 134 -5.98 9.57 -17.39
C PRO A 134 -6.87 10.81 -17.21
N THR A 135 -7.79 11.05 -18.15
CA THR A 135 -8.78 12.13 -18.04
C THR A 135 -9.84 11.79 -17.00
N GLY A 136 -10.24 12.79 -16.20
CA GLY A 136 -11.26 12.60 -15.16
C GLY A 136 -10.82 11.69 -14.01
N ALA A 137 -9.52 11.55 -13.79
CA ALA A 137 -8.95 10.80 -12.67
C ALA A 137 -9.03 11.60 -11.36
N LEU A 138 -8.76 10.94 -10.24
CA LEU A 138 -8.49 11.59 -8.97
C LEU A 138 -7.16 12.33 -9.04
N GLU A 139 -7.01 13.33 -8.19
CA GLU A 139 -5.72 13.96 -7.92
C GLU A 139 -4.99 13.22 -6.79
N ALA A 140 -3.67 13.34 -6.73
CA ALA A 140 -2.88 12.75 -5.64
C ALA A 140 -3.35 13.24 -4.25
N ASP A 141 -3.80 14.50 -4.17
CA ASP A 141 -4.34 15.10 -2.95
C ASP A 141 -5.66 14.46 -2.48
N ASP A 142 -6.49 13.92 -3.38
CA ASP A 142 -7.68 13.16 -2.99
C ASP A 142 -7.30 11.91 -2.18
N ILE A 143 -6.22 11.25 -2.58
CA ILE A 143 -5.69 10.08 -1.85
C ILE A 143 -5.04 10.52 -0.54
N ALA A 144 -4.28 11.61 -0.53
CA ALA A 144 -3.67 12.13 0.69
C ALA A 144 -4.74 12.48 1.74
N ARG A 145 -5.86 13.09 1.34
CA ARG A 145 -6.99 13.36 2.25
C ARG A 145 -7.62 12.07 2.79
N ALA A 146 -7.74 11.02 1.97
CA ALA A 146 -8.25 9.72 2.42
C ALA A 146 -7.30 9.07 3.45
N VAL A 147 -5.99 9.13 3.21
CA VAL A 147 -4.97 8.69 4.18
C VAL A 147 -5.08 9.48 5.49
N MET A 148 -5.16 10.81 5.41
CA MET A 148 -5.30 11.67 6.59
C MET A 148 -6.60 11.39 7.35
N TYR A 149 -7.71 11.08 6.66
CA TYR A 149 -8.93 10.65 7.31
C TYR A 149 -8.70 9.40 8.17
N ALA A 150 -8.07 8.36 7.63
CA ALA A 150 -7.79 7.13 8.39
C ALA A 150 -6.85 7.39 9.58
N VAL A 151 -5.77 8.12 9.35
CA VAL A 151 -4.75 8.41 10.38
C VAL A 151 -5.32 9.23 11.54
N SER A 152 -6.18 10.22 11.25
CA SER A 152 -6.75 11.14 12.24
C SER A 152 -7.88 10.56 13.10
N GLN A 153 -8.31 9.33 12.84
CA GLN A 153 -9.36 8.72 13.66
C GLN A 153 -8.89 8.45 15.10
N PRO A 154 -9.80 8.47 16.08
CA PRO A 154 -9.48 8.09 17.46
C PRO A 154 -8.91 6.67 17.55
N ALA A 155 -8.08 6.41 18.55
CA ALA A 155 -7.34 5.15 18.70
C ALA A 155 -8.21 3.87 18.69
N HIS A 156 -9.46 3.97 19.12
CA HIS A 156 -10.41 2.84 19.12
C HIS A 156 -11.12 2.63 17.79
N VAL A 157 -10.87 3.48 16.78
CA VAL A 157 -11.49 3.40 15.45
C VAL A 157 -10.44 2.91 14.45
N ASP A 158 -10.62 1.71 13.93
CA ASP A 158 -9.80 1.14 12.87
C ASP A 158 -10.57 1.18 11.54
N VAL A 159 -10.14 2.07 10.64
CA VAL A 159 -10.69 2.17 9.28
C VAL A 159 -9.96 1.14 8.44
N ASN A 160 -10.56 -0.01 8.20
CA ASN A 160 -9.85 -1.13 7.57
C ASN A 160 -9.63 -0.96 6.06
N GLU A 161 -10.55 -0.29 5.36
CA GLU A 161 -10.50 -0.15 3.92
C GLU A 161 -11.05 1.20 3.47
N ILE A 162 -10.36 1.86 2.54
CA ILE A 162 -10.85 3.04 1.83
C ILE A 162 -10.76 2.80 0.34
N LEU A 163 -11.89 2.48 -0.27
CA LEU A 163 -12.05 2.37 -1.71
C LEU A 163 -12.48 3.72 -2.27
N ILE A 164 -11.64 4.36 -3.08
CA ILE A 164 -11.90 5.69 -3.64
C ILE A 164 -11.67 5.71 -5.15
N ARG A 165 -12.65 6.21 -5.90
CA ARG A 165 -12.65 6.25 -7.37
C ARG A 165 -13.09 7.62 -7.87
N PRO A 166 -12.61 8.05 -9.04
CA PRO A 166 -13.26 9.17 -9.71
C PRO A 166 -14.70 8.79 -10.10
N THR A 167 -15.62 9.74 -10.06
CA THR A 167 -17.04 9.51 -10.40
C THR A 167 -17.25 9.01 -11.82
N SER A 168 -16.28 9.25 -12.71
CA SER A 168 -16.25 8.78 -14.09
C SER A 168 -15.83 7.30 -14.24
N GLN A 169 -15.28 6.68 -13.18
CA GLN A 169 -14.82 5.29 -13.22
C GLN A 169 -15.93 4.34 -12.74
N GLY A 170 -16.64 3.72 -13.67
CA GLY A 170 -17.75 2.82 -13.34
C GLY A 170 -17.35 1.45 -12.78
N THR A 171 -16.12 1.01 -13.01
CA THR A 171 -15.65 -0.33 -12.58
C THR A 171 -14.15 -0.33 -12.32
#